data_a0253ca0e461163a7c23c24ed0ac2964
#
_entry.id   a0253ca0e461163a7c23c24ed0ac2964
#
_cell.length_a   1.000
_cell.length_b   1.000
_cell.length_c   1.000
_cell.angle_alpha   90.00
_cell.angle_beta   90.00
_cell.angle_gamma   90.00
#
_symmetry.space_group_name_H-M   'P 1'
#
loop_
_entity.id
_entity.type
_entity.pdbx_description
1 polymer ?
#
loop_
_entity_poly.entity_id
_entity_poly.type
_entity_poly.pdbx_seq_one_letter_code
_entity_poly.pdbx_strand_id
1 'polypeptide(L)' 'MIIQFELTDTYAGESNYSWVKRHKINLPDNKSDLAIIRMAKKWCGMNGVRARIENYGDMISIKPFGACVVLFITWGE' A
#
# COMPACT_ATOMS: atom_id res chain seq x y z
N MET A 1 -1.13 14.05 9.56
CA MET A 1 -2.14 13.28 8.81
C MET A 1 -2.05 11.80 9.14
N ILE A 2 -3.17 11.13 9.13
CA ILE A 2 -3.22 9.71 9.43
C ILE A 2 -3.27 8.95 8.12
N ILE A 3 -2.41 7.93 8.00
CA ILE A 3 -2.30 7.11 6.81
C ILE A 3 -2.42 5.66 7.23
N GLN A 4 -3.18 4.89 6.47
CA GLN A 4 -3.32 3.46 6.70
C GLN A 4 -2.69 2.69 5.55
N PHE A 5 -1.86 1.71 5.89
CA PHE A 5 -1.38 0.69 4.97
C PHE A 5 -2.22 -0.57 5.17
N GLU A 6 -2.65 -1.16 4.07
CA GLU A 6 -3.43 -2.39 4.11
C GLU A 6 -2.87 -3.35 3.07
N LEU A 7 -2.48 -4.53 3.51
CA LEU A 7 -1.94 -5.58 2.65
C LEU A 7 -2.90 -6.76 2.67
N THR A 8 -3.29 -7.23 1.50
CA THR A 8 -4.15 -8.40 1.37
C THR A 8 -3.70 -9.24 0.17
N ASP A 9 -4.15 -10.49 0.12
CA ASP A 9 -3.89 -11.36 -1.01
C ASP A 9 -4.76 -11.00 -2.21
N THR A 10 -4.38 -11.49 -3.39
CA THR A 10 -5.17 -11.33 -4.60
C THR A 10 -5.57 -12.69 -5.15
N TYR A 11 -6.72 -12.73 -5.81
CA TYR A 11 -7.20 -13.87 -6.55
C TYR A 11 -7.73 -13.40 -7.89
N ALA A 12 -7.23 -13.99 -8.96
CA ALA A 12 -7.58 -13.59 -10.33
C ALA A 12 -7.33 -12.08 -10.57
N GLY A 13 -6.30 -11.52 -9.93
CA GLY A 13 -5.94 -10.11 -10.09
C GLY A 13 -6.69 -9.13 -9.23
N GLU A 14 -7.62 -9.60 -8.39
CA GLU A 14 -8.41 -8.72 -7.54
C GLU A 14 -8.15 -9.01 -6.06
N SER A 15 -8.33 -8.01 -5.22
CA SER A 15 -8.17 -8.18 -3.77
C SER A 15 -9.15 -9.22 -3.24
N ASN A 16 -8.66 -10.16 -2.48
CA ASN A 16 -9.44 -11.33 -2.06
C ASN A 16 -9.78 -11.32 -0.58
N TYR A 17 -8.97 -10.67 0.25
CA TYR A 17 -9.18 -10.54 1.69
C TYR A 17 -9.31 -11.88 2.42
N SER A 18 -8.65 -12.94 1.95
CA SER A 18 -8.57 -14.18 2.73
C SER A 18 -7.75 -13.97 4.00
N TRP A 19 -6.84 -12.99 3.98
CA TRP A 19 -6.15 -12.45 5.14
C TRP A 19 -5.89 -10.97 4.87
N VAL A 20 -5.65 -10.20 5.93
CA VAL A 20 -5.35 -8.78 5.78
C VAL A 20 -4.45 -8.32 6.92
N LYS A 21 -3.47 -7.48 6.60
CA LYS A 21 -2.62 -6.81 7.57
C LYS A 21 -2.82 -5.31 7.43
N ARG A 22 -2.99 -4.62 8.53
CA ARG A 22 -3.20 -3.17 8.55
C ARG A 22 -2.22 -2.50 9.49
N HIS A 23 -1.86 -1.28 9.13
CA HIS A 23 -0.97 -0.46 9.96
C HIS A 23 -1.35 1.00 9.77
N LYS A 24 -1.64 1.69 10.86
CA LYS A 24 -1.94 3.13 10.83
C LYS A 24 -0.75 3.89 11.39
N ILE A 25 -0.39 4.97 10.72
CA ILE A 25 0.68 5.85 11.15
C ILE A 25 0.22 7.29 11.05
N ASN A 26 0.81 8.15 11.89
CA ASN A 26 0.59 9.57 11.83
C ASN A 26 1.86 10.22 11.31
N LEU A 27 1.74 10.92 10.18
CA LEU A 27 2.88 11.56 9.51
C LEU A 27 2.65 13.06 9.40
N PRO A 28 3.75 13.84 9.29
CA PRO A 28 3.62 15.26 8.95
C PRO A 28 2.90 15.44 7.62
N ASP A 29 2.14 16.53 7.49
CA ASP A 29 1.34 16.79 6.30
C ASP A 29 2.18 17.08 5.05
N ASN A 30 3.47 17.31 5.21
CA ASN A 30 4.36 17.64 4.11
C ASN A 30 5.06 16.42 3.50
N LYS A 31 4.70 15.20 3.89
CA LYS A 31 5.29 14.00 3.28
C LYS A 31 4.78 13.84 1.86
N SER A 32 5.72 13.57 0.94
CA SER A 32 5.36 13.31 -0.45
C SER A 32 4.78 11.92 -0.63
N ASP A 33 3.98 11.74 -1.70
CA ASP A 33 3.43 10.43 -2.04
C ASP A 33 4.54 9.40 -2.24
N LEU A 34 5.64 9.80 -2.87
CA LEU A 34 6.76 8.89 -3.10
C LEU A 34 7.37 8.41 -1.80
N ALA A 35 7.53 9.30 -0.82
CA ALA A 35 8.06 8.92 0.48
C ALA A 35 7.12 7.94 1.20
N ILE A 36 5.82 8.18 1.11
CA ILE A 36 4.80 7.31 1.71
C ILE A 36 4.81 5.94 1.06
N ILE A 37 4.91 5.89 -0.26
CA ILE A 37 5.00 4.62 -1.00
C ILE A 37 6.21 3.81 -0.55
N ARG A 38 7.37 4.46 -0.39
CA ARG A 38 8.58 3.79 0.08
C ARG A 38 8.40 3.22 1.48
N MET A 39 7.78 3.98 2.37
CA MET A 39 7.51 3.52 3.73
C MET A 39 6.58 2.32 3.73
N ALA A 40 5.52 2.35 2.92
CA ALA A 40 4.56 1.26 2.82
C ALA A 40 5.22 -0.01 2.28
N LYS A 41 6.02 0.10 1.24
CA LYS A 41 6.75 -1.04 0.66
C LYS A 41 7.72 -1.63 1.67
N LYS A 42 8.41 -0.80 2.42
CA LYS A 42 9.33 -1.27 3.45
C LYS A 42 8.58 -2.01 4.56
N TRP A 43 7.42 -1.49 4.95
CA TRP A 43 6.60 -2.11 5.99
C TRP A 43 6.20 -3.55 5.64
N CYS A 44 5.85 -3.82 4.39
CA CYS A 44 5.41 -5.15 3.98
C CYS A 44 6.49 -5.98 3.28
N GLY A 45 7.73 -5.52 3.31
CA GLY A 45 8.85 -6.29 2.76
C GLY A 45 9.00 -6.22 1.24
N MET A 46 8.37 -5.25 0.60
CA MET A 46 8.46 -5.08 -0.86
C MET A 46 9.53 -4.08 -1.28
N ASN A 47 10.44 -3.70 -0.39
CA ASN A 47 11.45 -2.71 -0.72
C ASN A 47 12.33 -3.20 -1.86
N GLY A 48 12.41 -2.41 -2.94
CA GLY A 48 13.16 -2.78 -4.13
C GLY A 48 12.43 -3.71 -5.09
N VAL A 49 11.24 -4.16 -4.76
CA VAL A 49 10.42 -5.01 -5.64
C VAL A 49 9.68 -4.15 -6.65
N ARG A 50 9.71 -4.56 -7.91
CA ARG A 50 8.98 -3.85 -8.95
C ARG A 50 7.49 -4.10 -8.81
N ALA A 51 6.71 -3.04 -9.00
CA ALA A 51 5.27 -3.11 -8.79
C ALA A 51 4.56 -2.14 -9.71
N ARG A 52 3.29 -2.46 -9.98
CA ARG A 52 2.38 -1.54 -10.65
C ARG A 52 1.75 -0.64 -9.59
N ILE A 53 1.90 0.66 -9.75
CA ILE A 53 1.40 1.65 -8.79
C ILE A 53 0.32 2.47 -9.48
N GLU A 54 -0.86 2.53 -8.86
CA GLU A 54 -1.99 3.31 -9.36
C GLU A 54 -2.44 4.28 -8.27
N ASN A 55 -2.49 5.56 -8.62
CA ASN A 55 -2.90 6.62 -7.70
C ASN A 55 -4.30 7.09 -8.07
N TYR A 56 -5.24 6.94 -7.15
CA TYR A 56 -6.64 7.33 -7.34
C TYR A 56 -7.00 8.62 -6.63
N GLY A 57 -6.02 9.34 -6.09
CA GLY A 57 -6.24 10.58 -5.36
C GLY A 57 -6.38 10.37 -3.86
N ASP A 58 -7.38 9.62 -3.45
CA ASP A 58 -7.61 9.29 -2.02
C ASP A 58 -7.07 7.92 -1.63
N MET A 59 -6.53 7.18 -2.59
CA MET A 59 -5.97 5.86 -2.37
C MET A 59 -4.88 5.58 -3.38
N ILE A 60 -3.84 4.88 -2.97
CA ILE A 60 -2.80 4.36 -3.87
C ILE A 60 -2.82 2.85 -3.74
N SER A 61 -2.83 2.14 -4.88
CA SER A 61 -2.67 0.70 -4.89
C SER A 61 -1.31 0.31 -5.46
N ILE A 62 -0.68 -0.68 -4.84
CA ILE A 62 0.64 -1.18 -5.24
C ILE A 62 0.52 -2.68 -5.41
N LYS A 63 0.69 -3.15 -6.65
CA LYS A 63 0.63 -4.57 -6.99
C LYS A 63 2.01 -5.03 -7.44
N PRO A 64 2.75 -5.77 -6.61
CA PRO A 64 4.07 -6.24 -7.01
C PRO A 64 3.94 -7.29 -8.11
N PHE A 65 4.86 -7.23 -9.07
CA PHE A 65 4.91 -8.24 -10.13
C PHE A 65 5.45 -9.53 -9.55
N GLY A 66 4.79 -10.64 -9.86
CA GLY A 66 5.23 -11.95 -9.42
C GLY A 66 4.75 -12.38 -8.04
N ALA A 67 3.92 -11.59 -7.39
CA ALA A 67 3.35 -11.94 -6.10
C ALA A 67 1.84 -11.73 -6.11
N CYS A 68 1.12 -12.56 -5.36
CA CYS A 68 -0.34 -12.52 -5.32
C CYS A 68 -0.81 -11.70 -4.12
N VAL A 69 -0.38 -10.45 -4.05
CA VAL A 69 -0.76 -9.51 -2.98
C VAL A 69 -0.99 -8.14 -3.57
N VAL A 70 -1.72 -7.31 -2.83
CA VAL A 70 -1.89 -5.90 -3.15
C VAL A 70 -1.78 -5.09 -1.87
N LEU A 71 -1.08 -3.97 -1.97
CA LEU A 71 -0.92 -3.03 -0.87
C LEU A 71 -1.71 -1.77 -1.18
N PHE A 72 -2.58 -1.37 -0.26
CA PHE A 72 -3.33 -0.12 -0.37
C PHE A 72 -2.80 0.89 0.63
N ILE A 73 -2.72 2.13 0.19
CA ILE A 73 -2.40 3.27 1.03
C ILE A 73 -3.62 4.18 0.99
N THR A 74 -4.22 4.45 2.14
CA THR A 74 -5.39 5.33 2.23
C THR A 74 -5.11 6.45 3.21
N TRP A 75 -5.70 7.62 2.95
CA TRP A 75 -5.64 8.78 3.82
C TRP A 75 -6.97 8.94 4.53
N GLY A 76 -6.89 9.42 5.77
CA GLY A 76 -8.09 9.68 6.48
C GLY A 76 -7.92 9.36 7.94
N GLU A 77 -8.91 9.70 8.71
CA GLU A 77 -8.86 9.52 10.11
C GLU A 77 -8.92 8.19 10.65
#